data_b6e3cef0a2cb7dd1d18977a4281a3a6c
#
_entry.id   b6e3cef0a2cb7dd1d18977a4281a3a6c
#
_cell.length_a   1.000
_cell.length_b   1.000
_cell.length_c   1.000
_cell.angle_alpha   90.00
_cell.angle_beta   90.00
_cell.angle_gamma   90.00
#
_symmetry.space_group_name_H-M   'P 1'
#
loop_
_entity.id
_entity.type
_entity.pdbx_description
1 polymer ?
#
loop_
_entity_poly.entity_id
_entity_poly.type
_entity_poly.pdbx_seq_one_letter_code
_entity_poly.pdbx_strand_id
1 'polypeptide(L)'
;NHITKGQNSTLARALRLIKEDKNRNAKYLMHQADFIVANLLNKGGLSDENNTLKLGYDLKKNDWPEWIHRTGFKKYLLPKVYPVGAHLGKLNEVIANELGLNKKTNIYAGTTDGNAGFLASSKFKIGSAVTSLGSTLTVKVLSEIQIEDSNIGLYSHKLGKYWLVGGASNTGGNVLEKYFSKNQIINLSKEINPNNSSGLEYYPLANIGERFPENNPERKPQLIPRPKDETLFLHGLLEGMAKIEKKSYEAIHQLGGSFPDHIITVGGGSKNLVWEKIRMRIIKTKISSGINIEAAVGAAKIPFLFGN
;
A
#
# COMPACT_ATOMS: atom_id res chain seq x y z
N ASN A 1 -8.96 15.83 -9.71
CA ASN A 1 -8.86 14.74 -8.75
C ASN A 1 -7.52 14.80 -8.02
N HIS A 2 -7.48 14.60 -6.71
CA HIS A 2 -6.28 14.64 -5.89
C HIS A 2 -6.31 13.49 -4.89
N ILE A 3 -5.16 12.93 -4.51
CA ILE A 3 -5.05 11.78 -3.62
C ILE A 3 -5.68 12.02 -2.22
N THR A 4 -5.82 13.28 -1.83
CA THR A 4 -6.48 13.68 -0.57
C THR A 4 -8.01 13.63 -0.64
N LYS A 5 -8.62 13.45 -1.81
CA LYS A 5 -10.06 13.29 -1.95
C LYS A 5 -10.51 11.94 -1.39
N GLY A 6 -11.54 11.98 -0.58
CA GLY A 6 -12.16 10.79 -0.01
C GLY A 6 -12.28 10.84 1.51
N GLN A 7 -13.35 10.25 2.02
CA GLN A 7 -13.69 10.24 3.44
C GLN A 7 -12.61 9.62 4.34
N ASN A 8 -11.85 8.68 3.78
CA ASN A 8 -10.80 7.96 4.50
C ASN A 8 -9.41 8.57 4.33
N SER A 9 -9.29 9.73 3.65
CA SER A 9 -7.99 10.39 3.51
C SER A 9 -7.50 10.95 4.86
N THR A 10 -6.20 11.04 5.02
CA THR A 10 -5.59 11.66 6.20
C THR A 10 -6.05 13.11 6.35
N LEU A 11 -6.19 13.84 5.24
CA LEU A 11 -6.67 15.22 5.24
C LEU A 11 -8.08 15.33 5.84
N ALA A 12 -9.03 14.48 5.42
CA ALA A 12 -10.39 14.50 5.94
C ALA A 12 -10.44 14.23 7.46
N ARG A 13 -9.65 13.24 7.92
CA ARG A 13 -9.53 12.94 9.36
C ARG A 13 -8.92 14.09 10.16
N ALA A 14 -7.86 14.71 9.63
CA ALA A 14 -7.18 15.83 10.25
C ALA A 14 -8.11 17.05 10.36
N LEU A 15 -8.88 17.38 9.33
CA LEU A 15 -9.87 18.45 9.35
C LEU A 15 -10.96 18.20 10.41
N ARG A 16 -11.38 16.94 10.59
CA ARG A 16 -12.30 16.57 11.67
C ARG A 16 -11.70 16.82 13.05
N LEU A 17 -10.46 16.36 13.29
CA LEU A 17 -9.77 16.55 14.56
C LEU A 17 -9.60 18.04 14.90
N ILE A 18 -9.25 18.88 13.92
CA ILE A 18 -9.14 20.33 14.12
C ILE A 18 -10.50 20.94 14.50
N LYS A 19 -11.59 20.47 13.89
CA LYS A 19 -12.95 20.93 14.23
C LYS A 19 -13.35 20.50 15.65
N GLU A 20 -12.88 19.34 16.10
CA GLU A 20 -13.12 18.80 17.44
C GLU A 20 -12.28 19.52 18.52
N ASP A 21 -11.11 20.09 18.17
CA ASP A 21 -10.26 20.88 19.08
C ASP A 21 -10.85 22.30 19.32
N LYS A 22 -11.94 22.36 20.06
CA LYS A 22 -12.67 23.61 20.35
C LYS A 22 -11.80 24.65 21.07
N ASN A 23 -10.89 24.21 21.91
CA ASN A 23 -10.01 25.06 22.72
C ASN A 23 -8.72 25.46 21.98
N ARG A 24 -8.50 24.95 20.78
CA ARG A 24 -7.28 25.19 19.97
C ARG A 24 -5.97 24.90 20.72
N ASN A 25 -5.98 23.81 21.50
CA ASN A 25 -4.84 23.39 22.31
C ASN A 25 -3.84 22.53 21.55
N ALA A 26 -4.20 22.05 20.35
CA ALA A 26 -3.33 21.25 19.52
C ALA A 26 -2.06 22.01 19.13
N LYS A 27 -0.89 21.43 19.44
CA LYS A 27 0.42 21.97 19.07
C LYS A 27 0.96 21.36 17.79
N TYR A 28 0.64 20.10 17.55
CA TYR A 28 1.14 19.32 16.40
C TYR A 28 0.04 18.44 15.82
N LEU A 29 0.05 18.31 14.51
CA LEU A 29 -0.68 17.26 13.80
C LEU A 29 0.32 16.12 13.49
N MET A 30 0.04 14.91 13.96
CA MET A 30 0.94 13.76 13.86
C MET A 30 0.20 12.52 13.37
N HIS A 31 0.84 11.73 12.52
CA HIS A 31 0.46 10.35 12.27
C HIS A 31 0.89 9.46 13.45
N GLN A 32 0.44 8.23 13.50
CA GLN A 32 0.86 7.29 14.56
C GLN A 32 2.39 7.11 14.58
N ALA A 33 3.02 6.96 13.41
CA ALA A 33 4.48 6.86 13.30
C ALA A 33 5.18 8.11 13.84
N ASP A 34 4.66 9.31 13.51
CA ASP A 34 5.21 10.58 13.99
C ASP A 34 5.13 10.69 15.52
N PHE A 35 4.01 10.21 16.11
CA PHE A 35 3.84 10.19 17.57
C PHE A 35 4.89 9.30 18.25
N ILE A 36 5.18 8.12 17.71
CA ILE A 36 6.22 7.24 18.23
C ILE A 36 7.60 7.92 18.11
N VAL A 37 7.91 8.50 16.95
CA VAL A 37 9.17 9.23 16.72
C VAL A 37 9.28 10.41 17.67
N ALA A 38 8.18 11.16 17.89
CA ALA A 38 8.18 12.30 18.84
C ALA A 38 8.54 11.87 20.26
N ASN A 39 8.02 10.72 20.73
CA ASN A 39 8.39 10.16 22.03
C ASN A 39 9.87 9.73 22.07
N LEU A 40 10.35 9.03 21.03
CA LEU A 40 11.74 8.59 20.96
C LEU A 40 12.74 9.76 20.96
N LEU A 41 12.36 10.89 20.37
CA LEU A 41 13.21 12.09 20.28
C LEU A 41 12.93 13.13 21.39
N ASN A 42 11.85 12.98 22.15
CA ASN A 42 11.26 14.04 22.99
C ASN A 42 11.06 15.36 22.21
N LYS A 43 10.59 15.24 20.95
CA LYS A 43 10.39 16.36 20.03
C LYS A 43 9.28 16.08 19.03
N GLY A 44 8.21 16.87 19.08
CA GLY A 44 7.08 16.76 18.14
C GLY A 44 7.25 17.57 16.84
N GLY A 45 6.27 17.42 15.94
CA GLY A 45 6.18 18.21 14.70
C GLY A 45 7.09 17.75 13.56
N LEU A 46 7.54 16.49 13.56
CA LEU A 46 8.31 15.86 12.48
C LEU A 46 7.47 14.76 11.84
N SER A 47 7.61 14.60 10.52
CA SER A 47 6.98 13.51 9.77
C SER A 47 7.82 13.13 8.55
N ASP A 48 7.48 12.05 7.88
CA ASP A 48 8.08 11.65 6.62
C ASP A 48 7.18 11.99 5.41
N GLU A 49 7.82 12.05 4.25
CA GLU A 49 7.18 12.43 2.98
C GLU A 49 6.05 11.47 2.55
N ASN A 50 6.07 10.20 2.95
CA ASN A 50 5.07 9.22 2.55
C ASN A 50 3.84 9.19 3.46
N ASN A 51 4.01 9.38 4.77
CA ASN A 51 2.89 9.54 5.68
C ASN A 51 2.12 10.83 5.40
N THR A 52 2.82 11.91 5.04
CA THR A 52 2.20 13.21 4.73
C THR A 52 1.54 13.30 3.36
N LEU A 53 1.79 12.36 2.45
CA LEU A 53 1.23 12.36 1.09
C LEU A 53 -0.31 12.50 1.08
N LYS A 54 -1.03 11.69 1.86
CA LYS A 54 -2.50 11.74 1.94
C LYS A 54 -3.04 12.86 2.84
N LEU A 55 -2.16 13.59 3.50
CA LEU A 55 -2.46 14.85 4.16
C LEU A 55 -2.38 16.02 3.17
N GLY A 56 -1.66 15.87 2.07
CA GLY A 56 -1.59 16.85 0.98
C GLY A 56 -0.22 17.42 0.70
N TYR A 57 0.86 16.83 1.27
CA TYR A 57 2.23 17.23 0.95
C TYR A 57 2.57 16.93 -0.50
N ASP A 58 3.20 17.88 -1.18
CA ASP A 58 3.64 17.75 -2.58
C ASP A 58 5.04 17.13 -2.65
N LEU A 59 5.11 15.85 -3.05
CA LEU A 59 6.38 15.12 -3.15
C LEU A 59 7.31 15.62 -4.27
N LYS A 60 6.78 16.33 -5.28
CA LYS A 60 7.60 16.93 -6.36
C LYS A 60 8.27 18.21 -5.89
N LYS A 61 7.46 19.07 -5.24
CA LYS A 61 7.93 20.37 -4.76
C LYS A 61 8.65 20.25 -3.42
N ASN A 62 8.52 19.11 -2.71
CA ASN A 62 8.96 18.89 -1.35
C ASN A 62 8.47 19.99 -0.40
N ASP A 63 7.19 20.39 -0.54
CA ASP A 63 6.59 21.46 0.24
C ASP A 63 5.08 21.27 0.41
N TRP A 64 4.51 22.03 1.35
CA TRP A 64 3.07 22.11 1.55
C TRP A 64 2.46 23.07 0.51
N PRO A 65 1.48 22.61 -0.28
CA PRO A 65 0.87 23.47 -1.29
C PRO A 65 0.01 24.56 -0.65
N GLU A 66 -0.05 25.75 -1.26
CA GLU A 66 -0.80 26.90 -0.80
C GLU A 66 -2.28 26.60 -0.47
N TRP A 67 -2.91 25.69 -1.25
CA TRP A 67 -4.31 25.35 -1.04
C TRP A 67 -4.58 24.72 0.34
N ILE A 68 -3.59 24.09 1.00
CA ILE A 68 -3.80 23.43 2.29
C ILE A 68 -4.19 24.45 3.36
N HIS A 69 -3.67 25.67 3.28
CA HIS A 69 -3.99 26.73 4.23
C HIS A 69 -5.43 27.24 4.08
N ARG A 70 -6.00 27.08 2.88
CA ARG A 70 -7.41 27.41 2.61
C ARG A 70 -8.41 26.42 3.22
N THR A 71 -7.94 25.23 3.63
CA THR A 71 -8.79 24.23 4.28
C THR A 71 -8.99 24.45 5.78
N GLY A 72 -8.36 25.51 6.34
CA GLY A 72 -8.45 25.81 7.77
C GLY A 72 -7.23 25.37 8.59
N PHE A 73 -6.26 24.69 7.99
CA PHE A 73 -5.01 24.33 8.65
C PHE A 73 -4.17 25.57 8.99
N LYS A 74 -3.78 25.65 10.24
CA LYS A 74 -2.76 26.62 10.66
C LYS A 74 -1.39 26.08 10.32
N LYS A 75 -0.50 26.93 9.77
CA LYS A 75 0.86 26.55 9.34
C LYS A 75 1.65 25.84 10.45
N TYR A 76 1.50 26.25 11.70
CA TYR A 76 2.23 25.67 12.83
C TYR A 76 1.81 24.24 13.18
N LEU A 77 0.63 23.77 12.75
CA LEU A 77 0.16 22.40 12.96
C LEU A 77 0.78 21.40 11.97
N LEU A 78 1.18 21.88 10.79
CA LEU A 78 1.75 21.03 9.75
C LEU A 78 3.17 20.61 10.17
N PRO A 79 3.49 19.30 10.11
CA PRO A 79 4.82 18.84 10.49
C PRO A 79 5.88 19.30 9.49
N LYS A 80 7.12 19.44 9.97
CA LYS A 80 8.27 19.48 9.11
C LYS A 80 8.48 18.11 8.49
N VAL A 81 8.50 18.05 7.16
CA VAL A 81 8.57 16.79 6.41
C VAL A 81 10.01 16.47 6.05
N TYR A 82 10.38 15.22 6.21
CA TYR A 82 11.70 14.70 5.91
C TYR A 82 11.63 13.60 4.87
N PRO A 83 12.63 13.47 3.99
CA PRO A 83 12.73 12.31 3.10
C PRO A 83 12.93 11.02 3.90
N VAL A 84 12.47 9.91 3.33
CA VAL A 84 12.70 8.57 3.91
C VAL A 84 14.18 8.35 4.17
N GLY A 85 14.54 7.90 5.37
CA GLY A 85 15.91 7.64 5.77
C GLY A 85 16.70 8.87 6.27
N ALA A 86 16.10 10.07 6.25
CA ALA A 86 16.77 11.25 6.80
C ALA A 86 17.01 11.09 8.31
N HIS A 87 18.18 11.49 8.77
CA HIS A 87 18.51 11.51 10.20
C HIS A 87 17.69 12.59 10.92
N LEU A 88 16.92 12.20 11.93
CA LEU A 88 16.04 13.08 12.70
C LEU A 88 16.65 13.54 14.03
N GLY A 89 17.57 12.76 14.57
CA GLY A 89 18.21 13.03 15.86
C GLY A 89 18.67 11.76 16.56
N LYS A 90 19.08 11.92 17.81
CA LYS A 90 19.44 10.81 18.70
C LYS A 90 18.28 10.45 19.60
N LEU A 91 18.24 9.19 20.01
CA LEU A 91 17.29 8.69 21.00
C LEU A 91 17.41 9.52 22.30
N ASN A 92 16.26 9.92 22.83
CA ASN A 92 16.18 10.61 24.11
C ASN A 92 16.82 9.76 25.23
N GLU A 93 17.61 10.36 26.11
CA GLU A 93 18.36 9.63 27.13
C GLU A 93 17.45 8.90 28.15
N VAL A 94 16.34 9.50 28.52
CA VAL A 94 15.36 8.87 29.43
C VAL A 94 14.84 7.59 28.83
N ILE A 95 14.36 7.68 27.59
CA ILE A 95 13.83 6.52 26.83
C ILE A 95 14.92 5.47 26.59
N ALA A 96 16.17 5.91 26.30
CA ALA A 96 17.29 4.99 26.14
C ALA A 96 17.54 4.17 27.41
N ASN A 97 17.51 4.82 28.58
CA ASN A 97 17.69 4.16 29.87
C ASN A 97 16.52 3.22 30.19
N GLU A 98 15.28 3.65 29.98
CA GLU A 98 14.06 2.82 30.21
C GLU A 98 14.03 1.56 29.34
N LEU A 99 14.46 1.66 28.09
CA LEU A 99 14.47 0.55 27.14
C LEU A 99 15.78 -0.27 27.12
N GLY A 100 16.77 0.12 27.91
CA GLY A 100 18.10 -0.52 27.90
C GLY A 100 18.86 -0.35 26.58
N LEU A 101 18.61 0.74 25.85
CA LEU A 101 19.20 1.02 24.54
C LEU A 101 20.41 1.97 24.65
N ASN A 102 21.27 1.93 23.63
CA ASN A 102 22.42 2.84 23.57
C ASN A 102 21.93 4.29 23.33
N LYS A 103 22.38 5.23 24.18
CA LYS A 103 22.09 6.67 24.07
C LYS A 103 22.58 7.30 22.76
N LYS A 104 23.52 6.65 22.06
CA LYS A 104 24.01 7.09 20.73
C LYS A 104 23.15 6.58 19.57
N THR A 105 22.05 5.82 19.84
CA THR A 105 21.13 5.33 18.82
C THR A 105 20.56 6.49 18.01
N ASN A 106 20.70 6.44 16.71
CA ASN A 106 20.14 7.43 15.79
C ASN A 106 18.70 7.06 15.42
N ILE A 107 17.86 8.07 15.29
CA ILE A 107 16.48 7.96 14.81
C ILE A 107 16.41 8.52 13.40
N TYR A 108 15.79 7.77 12.50
CA TYR A 108 15.65 8.12 11.08
C TYR A 108 14.17 8.25 10.70
N ALA A 109 13.90 9.08 9.69
CA ALA A 109 12.57 9.16 9.10
C ALA A 109 12.19 7.83 8.45
N GLY A 110 11.01 7.34 8.78
CA GLY A 110 10.47 6.08 8.28
C GLY A 110 9.66 6.24 6.99
N THR A 111 8.68 5.37 6.84
CA THR A 111 7.71 5.38 5.75
C THR A 111 6.42 4.69 6.20
N THR A 112 5.43 4.55 5.32
CA THR A 112 4.21 3.79 5.62
C THR A 112 4.49 2.28 5.72
N ASP A 113 3.65 1.55 6.46
CA ASP A 113 3.70 0.09 6.62
C ASP A 113 3.77 -0.66 5.29
N GLY A 114 2.93 -0.26 4.34
CA GLY A 114 2.90 -0.89 3.03
C GLY A 114 4.14 -0.62 2.18
N ASN A 115 4.86 0.49 2.37
CA ASN A 115 6.15 0.77 1.73
C ASN A 115 7.27 0.00 2.42
N ALA A 116 7.24 -0.06 3.75
CA ALA A 116 8.16 -0.88 4.52
C ALA A 116 8.01 -2.38 4.17
N GLY A 117 6.77 -2.87 4.01
CA GLY A 117 6.50 -4.23 3.52
C GLY A 117 7.09 -4.49 2.12
N PHE A 118 7.03 -3.51 1.22
CA PHE A 118 7.71 -3.60 -0.07
C PHE A 118 9.23 -3.71 0.10
N LEU A 119 9.84 -2.88 0.93
CA LEU A 119 11.29 -2.92 1.22
C LEU A 119 11.71 -4.24 1.90
N ALA A 120 10.84 -4.82 2.72
CA ALA A 120 11.09 -6.11 3.35
C ALA A 120 11.22 -7.24 2.33
N SER A 121 10.27 -7.30 1.38
CA SER A 121 10.07 -8.42 0.47
C SER A 121 10.79 -8.30 -0.87
N SER A 122 11.11 -7.08 -1.33
CA SER A 122 11.71 -6.83 -2.65
C SER A 122 13.23 -6.70 -2.61
N LYS A 123 13.86 -6.85 -3.79
CA LYS A 123 15.31 -6.62 -3.99
C LYS A 123 15.67 -5.15 -4.19
N PHE A 124 14.72 -4.22 -4.09
CA PHE A 124 14.89 -2.78 -4.31
C PHE A 124 15.64 -2.45 -5.63
N LYS A 125 15.17 -3.03 -6.72
CA LYS A 125 15.65 -2.81 -8.09
C LYS A 125 14.49 -2.26 -8.94
N ILE A 126 14.77 -1.37 -9.90
CA ILE A 126 13.75 -0.88 -10.85
C ILE A 126 13.03 -2.05 -11.50
N GLY A 127 11.70 -1.94 -11.58
CA GLY A 127 10.81 -3.03 -12.03
C GLY A 127 10.50 -4.10 -10.97
N SER A 128 11.15 -4.07 -9.78
CA SER A 128 10.73 -4.94 -8.67
C SER A 128 9.27 -4.68 -8.34
N ALA A 129 8.49 -5.75 -8.25
CA ALA A 129 7.05 -5.68 -7.99
C ALA A 129 6.64 -6.54 -6.81
N VAL A 130 5.67 -6.03 -6.07
CA VAL A 130 5.03 -6.73 -4.95
C VAL A 130 3.52 -6.66 -5.11
N THR A 131 2.86 -7.82 -5.09
CA THR A 131 1.41 -7.92 -4.92
C THR A 131 1.10 -8.35 -3.49
N SER A 132 0.30 -7.55 -2.79
CA SER A 132 -0.27 -7.96 -1.50
C SER A 132 -1.67 -8.53 -1.72
N LEU A 133 -1.84 -9.81 -1.39
CA LEU A 133 -3.12 -10.54 -1.40
C LEU A 133 -3.65 -10.65 0.04
N GLY A 134 -4.14 -9.53 0.54
CA GLY A 134 -4.82 -9.42 1.83
C GLY A 134 -6.33 -9.41 1.66
N SER A 135 -7.04 -8.72 2.55
CA SER A 135 -8.48 -8.44 2.41
C SER A 135 -8.79 -7.77 1.08
N THR A 136 -7.88 -6.95 0.57
CA THR A 136 -7.88 -6.33 -0.74
C THR A 136 -6.60 -6.67 -1.49
N LEU A 137 -6.59 -6.48 -2.81
CA LEU A 137 -5.43 -6.66 -3.66
C LEU A 137 -4.72 -5.32 -3.85
N THR A 138 -3.41 -5.28 -3.56
CA THR A 138 -2.60 -4.08 -3.79
C THR A 138 -1.39 -4.45 -4.63
N VAL A 139 -1.09 -3.66 -5.65
CA VAL A 139 0.12 -3.81 -6.45
C VAL A 139 1.06 -2.63 -6.22
N LYS A 140 2.35 -2.89 -6.22
CA LYS A 140 3.41 -1.88 -6.15
C LYS A 140 4.56 -2.25 -7.06
N VAL A 141 5.10 -1.26 -7.79
CA VAL A 141 6.25 -1.38 -8.69
C VAL A 141 7.25 -0.26 -8.40
N LEU A 142 8.53 -0.58 -8.29
CA LEU A 142 9.58 0.42 -8.17
C LEU A 142 9.90 1.02 -9.55
N SER A 143 9.84 2.35 -9.66
CA SER A 143 9.99 3.12 -10.89
C SER A 143 11.02 4.24 -10.72
N GLU A 144 11.67 4.64 -11.83
CA GLU A 144 12.52 5.83 -11.87
C GLU A 144 11.71 7.13 -11.95
N ILE A 145 10.50 7.05 -12.49
CA ILE A 145 9.61 8.18 -12.69
C ILE A 145 8.39 8.12 -11.80
N GLN A 146 7.89 9.27 -11.40
CA GLN A 146 6.61 9.39 -10.72
C GLN A 146 5.47 9.13 -11.71
N ILE A 147 4.56 8.24 -11.36
CA ILE A 147 3.37 7.93 -12.15
C ILE A 147 2.14 8.10 -11.28
N GLU A 148 1.21 8.93 -11.74
CA GLU A 148 -0.03 9.21 -11.04
C GLU A 148 -1.16 9.36 -12.06
N ASP A 149 -2.27 8.67 -11.80
CA ASP A 149 -3.53 8.88 -12.50
C ASP A 149 -4.70 8.64 -11.54
N SER A 150 -5.29 9.74 -11.10
CA SER A 150 -6.41 9.70 -10.18
C SER A 150 -7.70 9.11 -10.79
N ASN A 151 -7.81 9.07 -12.13
CA ASN A 151 -8.97 8.50 -12.82
C ASN A 151 -9.01 6.98 -12.68
N ILE A 152 -7.85 6.37 -12.48
CA ILE A 152 -7.73 4.93 -12.24
C ILE A 152 -7.28 4.60 -10.81
N GLY A 153 -7.12 5.60 -9.94
CA GLY A 153 -6.71 5.41 -8.54
C GLY A 153 -5.23 5.08 -8.34
N LEU A 154 -4.37 5.42 -9.32
CA LEU A 154 -2.92 5.19 -9.30
C LEU A 154 -2.18 6.37 -8.69
N TYR A 155 -1.21 6.11 -7.83
CA TYR A 155 -0.36 7.12 -7.22
C TYR A 155 1.02 6.58 -6.85
N SER A 156 1.96 7.48 -6.61
CA SER A 156 3.34 7.17 -6.27
C SER A 156 3.70 7.62 -4.86
N HIS A 157 4.46 6.78 -4.16
CA HIS A 157 5.23 7.15 -2.97
C HIS A 157 6.69 7.38 -3.36
N LYS A 158 7.42 8.14 -2.56
CA LYS A 158 8.84 8.41 -2.81
C LYS A 158 9.73 7.54 -1.93
N LEU A 159 10.75 6.93 -2.52
CA LEU A 159 11.75 6.12 -1.81
C LEU A 159 13.15 6.52 -2.28
N GLY A 160 13.75 7.50 -1.60
CA GLY A 160 14.99 8.13 -2.02
C GLY A 160 14.82 8.85 -3.36
N LYS A 161 15.60 8.48 -4.37
CA LYS A 161 15.48 9.02 -5.73
C LYS A 161 14.44 8.30 -6.61
N TYR A 162 13.85 7.22 -6.11
CA TYR A 162 12.90 6.38 -6.85
C TYR A 162 11.45 6.60 -6.39
N TRP A 163 10.53 6.04 -7.17
CA TRP A 163 9.10 6.11 -6.92
C TRP A 163 8.51 4.72 -6.78
N LEU A 164 7.71 4.52 -5.76
CA LEU A 164 6.94 3.29 -5.58
C LEU A 164 5.51 3.53 -6.06
N VAL A 165 5.27 3.13 -7.29
CA VAL A 165 4.01 3.30 -8.00
C VAL A 165 3.06 2.17 -7.62
N GLY A 166 1.79 2.47 -7.38
CA GLY A 166 0.83 1.42 -7.12
C GLY A 166 -0.58 1.91 -6.85
N GLY A 167 -1.45 0.95 -6.68
CA GLY A 167 -2.87 1.16 -6.36
C GLY A 167 -3.44 -0.04 -5.61
N ALA A 168 -4.64 0.13 -5.07
CA ALA A 168 -5.34 -0.88 -4.32
C ALA A 168 -6.74 -1.11 -4.89
N SER A 169 -6.98 -2.32 -5.38
CA SER A 169 -8.30 -2.79 -5.80
C SER A 169 -9.14 -3.22 -4.60
N ASN A 170 -10.45 -3.14 -4.74
CA ASN A 170 -11.40 -3.66 -3.76
C ASN A 170 -11.63 -5.19 -3.89
N THR A 171 -11.06 -5.83 -4.91
CA THR A 171 -10.97 -7.30 -4.98
C THR A 171 -9.97 -7.84 -3.95
N GLY A 172 -10.03 -9.13 -3.65
CA GLY A 172 -9.08 -9.77 -2.73
C GLY A 172 -9.74 -10.78 -1.80
N GLY A 173 -9.11 -11.06 -0.64
CA GLY A 173 -9.55 -12.08 0.31
C GLY A 173 -10.98 -11.89 0.81
N ASN A 174 -11.44 -10.65 1.00
CA ASN A 174 -12.81 -10.36 1.42
C ASN A 174 -13.87 -10.92 0.45
N VAL A 175 -13.55 -11.02 -0.85
CA VAL A 175 -14.46 -11.64 -1.82
C VAL A 175 -14.56 -13.14 -1.57
N LEU A 176 -13.43 -13.80 -1.33
CA LEU A 176 -13.40 -15.24 -1.05
C LEU A 176 -14.12 -15.56 0.25
N GLU A 177 -13.86 -14.80 1.32
CA GLU A 177 -14.46 -14.97 2.64
C GLU A 177 -15.99 -14.76 2.65
N LYS A 178 -16.54 -14.05 1.66
CA LYS A 178 -17.99 -13.89 1.48
C LYS A 178 -18.69 -15.20 1.08
N TYR A 179 -17.98 -16.08 0.38
CA TYR A 179 -18.54 -17.30 -0.20
C TYR A 179 -18.00 -18.58 0.43
N PHE A 180 -16.80 -18.55 1.01
CA PHE A 180 -16.09 -19.72 1.47
C PHE A 180 -15.40 -19.47 2.81
N SER A 181 -15.42 -20.46 3.69
CA SER A 181 -14.51 -20.52 4.82
C SER A 181 -13.06 -20.79 4.36
N LYS A 182 -12.09 -20.50 5.21
CA LYS A 182 -10.66 -20.76 4.91
C LYS A 182 -10.40 -22.23 4.56
N ASN A 183 -11.03 -23.17 5.27
CA ASN A 183 -10.89 -24.60 5.02
C ASN A 183 -11.48 -25.00 3.66
N GLN A 184 -12.63 -24.44 3.28
CA GLN A 184 -13.21 -24.67 1.95
C GLN A 184 -12.27 -24.15 0.85
N ILE A 185 -11.71 -22.94 0.98
CA ILE A 185 -10.75 -22.39 0.00
C ILE A 185 -9.56 -23.36 -0.16
N ILE A 186 -9.00 -23.85 0.95
CA ILE A 186 -7.86 -24.79 0.92
C ILE A 186 -8.21 -26.09 0.20
N ASN A 187 -9.36 -26.67 0.51
CA ASN A 187 -9.76 -27.97 -0.03
C ASN A 187 -10.17 -27.87 -1.51
N LEU A 188 -11.05 -26.93 -1.85
CA LEU A 188 -11.48 -26.72 -3.25
C LEU A 188 -10.30 -26.31 -4.17
N SER A 189 -9.35 -25.52 -3.66
CA SER A 189 -8.16 -25.15 -4.46
C SER A 189 -7.35 -26.37 -4.90
N LYS A 190 -7.30 -27.46 -4.12
CA LYS A 190 -6.56 -28.69 -4.49
C LYS A 190 -7.18 -29.41 -5.68
N GLU A 191 -8.49 -29.22 -5.92
CA GLU A 191 -9.24 -29.83 -7.01
C GLU A 191 -9.13 -29.02 -8.32
N ILE A 192 -8.69 -27.77 -8.25
CA ILE A 192 -8.53 -26.92 -9.42
C ILE A 192 -7.28 -27.32 -10.21
N ASN A 193 -7.42 -27.55 -11.52
CA ASN A 193 -6.28 -27.60 -12.43
C ASN A 193 -5.90 -26.17 -12.84
N PRO A 194 -4.77 -25.61 -12.35
CA PRO A 194 -4.39 -24.22 -12.61
C PRO A 194 -4.00 -23.95 -14.07
N ASN A 195 -3.77 -24.99 -14.89
CA ASN A 195 -3.39 -24.86 -16.28
C ASN A 195 -4.63 -24.63 -17.19
N ASN A 196 -5.81 -25.02 -16.73
CA ASN A 196 -7.05 -24.84 -17.46
C ASN A 196 -7.68 -23.48 -17.16
N SER A 197 -8.47 -22.95 -18.11
CA SER A 197 -9.36 -21.83 -17.84
C SER A 197 -10.67 -22.31 -17.24
N SER A 198 -11.23 -21.52 -16.32
CA SER A 198 -12.58 -21.75 -15.80
C SER A 198 -13.66 -21.48 -16.84
N GLY A 199 -13.35 -20.71 -17.88
CA GLY A 199 -14.34 -20.22 -18.86
C GLY A 199 -15.26 -19.13 -18.31
N LEU A 200 -15.01 -18.63 -17.08
CA LEU A 200 -15.85 -17.61 -16.42
C LEU A 200 -15.19 -16.23 -16.52
N GLU A 201 -15.98 -15.24 -16.96
CA GLU A 201 -15.52 -13.86 -17.09
C GLU A 201 -15.99 -13.02 -15.88
N TYR A 202 -15.32 -13.22 -14.74
CA TYR A 202 -15.68 -12.55 -13.51
C TYR A 202 -14.89 -11.26 -13.27
N TYR A 203 -15.59 -10.29 -12.64
CA TYR A 203 -14.97 -9.15 -11.96
C TYR A 203 -15.36 -9.23 -10.48
N PRO A 204 -14.56 -9.93 -9.65
CA PRO A 204 -14.95 -10.28 -8.30
C PRO A 204 -14.71 -9.12 -7.33
N LEU A 205 -15.80 -8.55 -6.81
CA LEU A 205 -15.80 -7.54 -5.75
C LEU A 205 -16.70 -8.01 -4.60
N ALA A 206 -16.32 -7.68 -3.37
CA ALA A 206 -17.14 -7.95 -2.20
C ALA A 206 -18.38 -7.03 -2.12
N ASN A 207 -18.22 -5.77 -2.54
CA ASN A 207 -19.25 -4.75 -2.56
C ASN A 207 -19.20 -3.94 -3.87
N ILE A 208 -20.16 -3.06 -4.08
CA ILE A 208 -20.14 -2.09 -5.19
C ILE A 208 -18.99 -1.11 -4.97
N GLY A 209 -18.31 -0.75 -6.05
CA GLY A 209 -17.23 0.22 -6.11
C GLY A 209 -15.85 -0.42 -6.29
N GLU A 210 -15.07 0.17 -7.17
CA GLU A 210 -13.66 -0.17 -7.42
C GLU A 210 -12.80 1.09 -7.31
N ARG A 211 -11.57 0.91 -6.82
CA ARG A 211 -10.61 2.01 -6.65
C ARG A 211 -9.49 1.98 -7.68
N PHE A 212 -9.07 0.78 -8.10
CA PHE A 212 -7.96 0.52 -9.01
C PHE A 212 -8.08 -0.90 -9.58
N PRO A 213 -7.81 -1.14 -10.87
CA PRO A 213 -7.27 -0.25 -11.91
C PRO A 213 -8.32 0.62 -12.63
N GLU A 214 -9.48 0.76 -12.10
CA GLU A 214 -10.50 1.72 -12.52
C GLU A 214 -11.09 2.39 -11.27
N ASN A 215 -11.10 3.70 -11.22
CA ASN A 215 -11.70 4.43 -10.09
C ASN A 215 -13.20 4.64 -10.37
N ASN A 216 -13.99 3.60 -10.15
CA ASN A 216 -15.42 3.56 -10.43
C ASN A 216 -16.22 3.20 -9.16
N PRO A 217 -16.81 4.18 -8.46
CA PRO A 217 -17.57 3.94 -7.24
C PRO A 217 -18.84 3.13 -7.46
N GLU A 218 -19.32 3.01 -8.72
CA GLU A 218 -20.52 2.29 -9.08
C GLU A 218 -20.25 0.91 -9.71
N ARG A 219 -18.99 0.50 -9.79
CA ARG A 219 -18.63 -0.81 -10.35
C ARG A 219 -19.29 -1.94 -9.57
N LYS A 220 -20.20 -2.65 -10.21
CA LYS A 220 -20.87 -3.81 -9.63
C LYS A 220 -20.00 -5.08 -9.75
N PRO A 221 -20.06 -5.98 -8.75
CA PRO A 221 -19.53 -7.33 -8.92
C PRO A 221 -20.15 -8.02 -10.14
N GLN A 222 -19.32 -8.68 -10.95
CA GLN A 222 -19.77 -9.49 -12.07
C GLN A 222 -19.39 -10.95 -11.81
N LEU A 223 -20.37 -11.75 -11.37
CA LEU A 223 -20.18 -13.14 -10.94
C LEU A 223 -21.25 -14.08 -11.58
N ILE A 224 -21.68 -13.75 -12.79
CA ILE A 224 -22.67 -14.52 -13.55
C ILE A 224 -21.99 -15.02 -14.83
N PRO A 225 -22.24 -16.30 -15.20
CA PRO A 225 -23.09 -17.29 -14.54
C PRO A 225 -22.48 -17.85 -13.24
N ARG A 226 -23.30 -18.17 -12.24
CA ARG A 226 -22.89 -18.84 -11.00
C ARG A 226 -23.07 -20.36 -11.18
N PRO A 227 -21.98 -21.14 -11.36
CA PRO A 227 -22.08 -22.58 -11.48
C PRO A 227 -22.53 -23.22 -10.15
N LYS A 228 -23.11 -24.42 -10.22
CA LYS A 228 -23.43 -25.27 -9.06
C LYS A 228 -22.17 -25.88 -8.45
N ASP A 229 -21.16 -26.13 -9.28
CA ASP A 229 -19.86 -26.62 -8.86
C ASP A 229 -19.07 -25.51 -8.15
N GLU A 230 -18.86 -25.70 -6.86
CA GLU A 230 -18.14 -24.73 -6.00
C GLU A 230 -16.65 -24.63 -6.37
N THR A 231 -16.03 -25.72 -6.85
CA THR A 231 -14.65 -25.72 -7.34
C THR A 231 -14.50 -24.84 -8.56
N LEU A 232 -15.43 -24.96 -9.51
CA LEU A 232 -15.46 -24.13 -10.71
C LEU A 232 -15.74 -22.66 -10.37
N PHE A 233 -16.63 -22.40 -9.40
CA PHE A 233 -16.90 -21.03 -8.94
C PHE A 233 -15.67 -20.39 -8.29
N LEU A 234 -14.99 -21.11 -7.38
CA LEU A 234 -13.75 -20.63 -6.79
C LEU A 234 -12.67 -20.37 -7.86
N HIS A 235 -12.54 -21.29 -8.84
CA HIS A 235 -11.61 -21.12 -9.96
C HIS A 235 -11.88 -19.81 -10.72
N GLY A 236 -13.12 -19.52 -11.06
CA GLY A 236 -13.52 -18.27 -11.73
C GLY A 236 -13.19 -17.02 -10.89
N LEU A 237 -13.40 -17.08 -9.57
CA LEU A 237 -13.03 -15.97 -8.67
C LEU A 237 -11.51 -15.72 -8.67
N LEU A 238 -10.71 -16.79 -8.55
CA LEU A 238 -9.23 -16.68 -8.55
C LEU A 238 -8.69 -16.16 -9.88
N GLU A 239 -9.27 -16.58 -11.01
CA GLU A 239 -8.94 -16.06 -12.35
C GLU A 239 -9.35 -14.60 -12.52
N GLY A 240 -10.56 -14.22 -12.10
CA GLY A 240 -11.03 -12.84 -12.17
C GLY A 240 -10.13 -11.89 -11.40
N MET A 241 -9.69 -12.27 -10.18
CA MET A 241 -8.73 -11.50 -9.39
C MET A 241 -7.36 -11.39 -10.10
N ALA A 242 -6.89 -12.49 -10.71
CA ALA A 242 -5.64 -12.48 -11.47
C ALA A 242 -5.72 -11.58 -12.73
N LYS A 243 -6.88 -11.52 -13.38
CA LYS A 243 -7.14 -10.59 -14.50
C LYS A 243 -7.12 -9.12 -14.05
N ILE A 244 -7.68 -8.81 -12.87
CA ILE A 244 -7.61 -7.47 -12.27
C ILE A 244 -6.17 -7.10 -11.92
N GLU A 245 -5.40 -8.03 -11.34
CA GLU A 245 -3.99 -7.83 -11.06
C GLU A 245 -3.17 -7.55 -12.33
N LYS A 246 -3.40 -8.33 -13.38
CA LYS A 246 -2.77 -8.11 -14.70
C LYS A 246 -3.07 -6.72 -15.24
N LYS A 247 -4.34 -6.31 -15.27
CA LYS A 247 -4.75 -4.96 -15.69
C LYS A 247 -4.07 -3.87 -14.87
N SER A 248 -3.85 -4.12 -13.58
CA SER A 248 -3.16 -3.18 -12.68
C SER A 248 -1.71 -2.95 -13.11
N TYR A 249 -0.97 -4.00 -13.43
CA TYR A 249 0.39 -3.90 -13.94
C TYR A 249 0.46 -3.32 -15.36
N GLU A 250 -0.49 -3.68 -16.23
CA GLU A 250 -0.60 -3.11 -17.58
C GLU A 250 -0.87 -1.60 -17.52
N ALA A 251 -1.73 -1.12 -16.62
CA ALA A 251 -2.00 0.29 -16.45
C ALA A 251 -0.74 1.08 -16.01
N ILE A 252 0.05 0.53 -15.09
CA ILE A 252 1.34 1.12 -14.69
C ILE A 252 2.30 1.17 -15.88
N HIS A 253 2.37 0.10 -16.66
CA HIS A 253 3.26 0.01 -17.83
C HIS A 253 2.86 0.99 -18.94
N GLN A 254 1.58 1.11 -19.24
CA GLN A 254 1.06 2.05 -20.25
C GLN A 254 1.37 3.53 -19.89
N LEU A 255 1.52 3.84 -18.62
CA LEU A 255 1.89 5.17 -18.12
C LEU A 255 3.41 5.37 -17.97
N GLY A 256 4.22 4.46 -18.50
CA GLY A 256 5.68 4.56 -18.56
C GLY A 256 6.43 3.81 -17.46
N GLY A 257 5.74 3.09 -16.59
CA GLY A 257 6.38 2.19 -15.62
C GLY A 257 6.87 0.88 -16.25
N SER A 258 7.71 0.17 -15.54
CA SER A 258 8.15 -1.17 -15.98
C SER A 258 7.05 -2.19 -15.77
N PHE A 259 6.78 -3.04 -16.77
CA PHE A 259 6.04 -4.28 -16.51
C PHE A 259 6.97 -5.25 -15.77
N PRO A 260 6.53 -5.86 -14.66
CA PRO A 260 7.42 -6.69 -13.85
C PRO A 260 7.76 -8.00 -14.54
N ASP A 261 9.03 -8.39 -14.49
CA ASP A 261 9.54 -9.71 -14.90
C ASP A 261 9.43 -10.74 -13.77
N HIS A 262 9.29 -10.27 -12.54
CA HIS A 262 9.08 -11.09 -11.34
C HIS A 262 8.24 -10.34 -10.30
N ILE A 263 7.19 -10.99 -9.80
CA ILE A 263 6.30 -10.47 -8.78
C ILE A 263 6.50 -11.25 -7.48
N ILE A 264 6.76 -10.54 -6.40
CA ILE A 264 6.74 -11.11 -5.05
C ILE A 264 5.33 -10.98 -4.48
N THR A 265 4.79 -12.08 -3.99
CA THR A 265 3.46 -12.09 -3.35
C THR A 265 3.59 -12.11 -1.84
N VAL A 266 2.84 -11.23 -1.18
CA VAL A 266 2.70 -11.17 0.28
C VAL A 266 1.23 -11.24 0.69
N GLY A 267 0.96 -11.37 1.99
CA GLY A 267 -0.40 -11.49 2.52
C GLY A 267 -0.93 -12.93 2.53
N GLY A 268 -2.14 -13.12 3.04
CA GLY A 268 -2.73 -14.45 3.27
C GLY A 268 -2.87 -15.30 2.01
N GLY A 269 -3.19 -14.66 0.88
CA GLY A 269 -3.35 -15.33 -0.42
C GLY A 269 -2.04 -15.92 -1.00
N SER A 270 -0.86 -15.47 -0.53
CA SER A 270 0.43 -16.02 -0.97
C SER A 270 0.62 -17.50 -0.63
N LYS A 271 -0.15 -18.03 0.32
CA LYS A 271 -0.09 -19.43 0.74
C LYS A 271 -0.82 -20.38 -0.22
N ASN A 272 -1.62 -19.86 -1.17
CA ASN A 272 -2.36 -20.67 -2.13
C ASN A 272 -1.52 -20.87 -3.40
N LEU A 273 -0.81 -21.99 -3.49
CA LEU A 273 0.05 -22.34 -4.61
C LEU A 273 -0.73 -22.56 -5.92
N VAL A 274 -1.99 -22.95 -5.86
CA VAL A 274 -2.84 -23.09 -7.04
C VAL A 274 -3.16 -21.70 -7.60
N TRP A 275 -3.52 -20.77 -6.74
CA TRP A 275 -3.73 -19.38 -7.17
C TRP A 275 -2.45 -18.74 -7.71
N GLU A 276 -1.30 -19.02 -7.13
CA GLU A 276 0.00 -18.57 -7.68
C GLU A 276 0.20 -19.03 -9.13
N LYS A 277 -0.07 -20.32 -9.42
CA LYS A 277 0.02 -20.88 -10.78
C LYS A 277 -0.99 -20.26 -11.75
N ILE A 278 -2.24 -20.04 -11.31
CA ILE A 278 -3.27 -19.34 -12.09
C ILE A 278 -2.80 -17.93 -12.45
N ARG A 279 -2.25 -17.19 -11.49
CA ARG A 279 -1.71 -15.84 -11.70
C ARG A 279 -0.53 -15.86 -12.67
N MET A 280 0.42 -16.80 -12.53
CA MET A 280 1.54 -16.95 -13.48
C MET A 280 1.05 -17.18 -14.91
N ARG A 281 0.03 -18.04 -15.09
CA ARG A 281 -0.58 -18.31 -16.40
C ARG A 281 -1.22 -17.05 -17.01
N ILE A 282 -1.98 -16.28 -16.21
CA ILE A 282 -2.75 -15.11 -16.67
C ILE A 282 -1.85 -13.90 -16.90
N ILE A 283 -0.95 -13.62 -15.97
CA ILE A 283 -0.08 -12.42 -16.01
C ILE A 283 1.12 -12.67 -16.94
N LYS A 284 1.48 -13.92 -17.16
CA LYS A 284 2.66 -14.35 -17.95
C LYS A 284 3.97 -13.84 -17.36
N THR A 285 4.07 -13.86 -16.04
CA THR A 285 5.21 -13.35 -15.28
C THR A 285 5.56 -14.33 -14.17
N LYS A 286 6.84 -14.45 -13.82
CA LYS A 286 7.29 -15.26 -12.69
C LYS A 286 6.72 -14.69 -11.40
N ILE A 287 6.14 -15.54 -10.56
CA ILE A 287 5.58 -15.17 -9.26
C ILE A 287 6.20 -16.08 -8.20
N SER A 288 6.48 -15.52 -7.02
CA SER A 288 6.90 -16.28 -5.85
C SER A 288 6.42 -15.63 -4.57
N SER A 289 6.30 -16.40 -3.51
CA SER A 289 5.98 -15.89 -2.18
C SER A 289 7.17 -15.15 -1.57
N GLY A 290 6.90 -14.05 -0.84
CA GLY A 290 7.91 -13.30 -0.09
C GLY A 290 8.43 -14.10 1.11
N ILE A 291 9.75 -14.07 1.34
CA ILE A 291 10.40 -14.71 2.48
C ILE A 291 10.27 -13.82 3.73
N ASN A 292 10.62 -12.55 3.60
CA ASN A 292 10.49 -11.54 4.64
C ASN A 292 9.33 -10.62 4.29
N ILE A 293 8.23 -10.70 5.03
CA ILE A 293 7.00 -9.95 4.75
C ILE A 293 6.67 -8.91 5.81
N GLU A 294 7.39 -8.93 6.93
CA GLU A 294 7.14 -8.04 8.05
C GLU A 294 7.63 -6.61 7.75
N ALA A 295 6.74 -5.64 7.89
CA ALA A 295 7.06 -4.23 7.66
C ALA A 295 8.22 -3.72 8.55
N ALA A 296 8.37 -4.27 9.75
CA ALA A 296 9.46 -3.94 10.65
C ALA A 296 10.85 -4.25 10.04
N VAL A 297 10.97 -5.37 9.30
CA VAL A 297 12.21 -5.72 8.57
C VAL A 297 12.51 -4.67 7.50
N GLY A 298 11.48 -4.24 6.75
CA GLY A 298 11.63 -3.18 5.76
C GLY A 298 12.00 -1.83 6.37
N ALA A 299 11.38 -1.48 7.50
CA ALA A 299 11.73 -0.27 8.24
C ALA A 299 13.20 -0.30 8.72
N ALA A 300 13.68 -1.43 9.22
CA ALA A 300 15.07 -1.61 9.63
C ALA A 300 16.08 -1.47 8.47
N LYS A 301 15.68 -1.73 7.22
CA LYS A 301 16.53 -1.52 6.04
C LYS A 301 16.67 -0.05 5.63
N ILE A 302 15.74 0.83 6.04
CA ILE A 302 15.70 2.23 5.60
C ILE A 302 17.01 2.98 5.84
N PRO A 303 17.64 2.94 7.03
CA PRO A 303 18.90 3.65 7.26
C PRO A 303 20.04 3.17 6.34
N PHE A 304 20.05 1.90 5.98
CA PHE A 304 21.06 1.33 5.08
C PHE A 304 20.82 1.64 3.59
N LEU A 305 19.57 1.82 3.19
CA LEU A 305 19.20 2.10 1.81
C LEU A 305 19.22 3.59 1.49
N PHE A 306 18.90 4.45 2.47
CA PHE A 306 18.61 5.87 2.26
C PHE A 306 19.29 6.78 3.29
N GLY A 307 19.82 6.25 4.40
CA GLY A 307 20.54 7.06 5.41
C GLY A 307 21.87 7.57 4.84
N ASN A 308 22.04 8.89 4.86
CA ASN A 308 23.31 9.57 4.57
C ASN A 308 24.11 9.75 5.85
#